data_9ebe330c1afd1ed84ba92ef57ff206dc
#
_entry.id   9ebe330c1afd1ed84ba92ef57ff206dc
#
_cell.length_a   1.000
_cell.length_b   1.000
_cell.length_c   1.000
_cell.angle_alpha   90.00
_cell.angle_beta   90.00
_cell.angle_gamma   90.00
#
_symmetry.space_group_name_H-M   'P 1'
#
loop_
_entity.id
_entity.type
_entity.pdbx_description
1 polymer ?
#
loop_
_entity_poly.entity_id
_entity_poly.type
_entity_poly.pdbx_seq_one_letter_code
_entity_poly.pdbx_strand_id
1 'polypeptide(L)'
;MIRLDRFLANMGIGTRKEVKKLISSGAVNINGKPVKDSGIQIDENNDSVTVMGEVVEYKPFVYLMMNKPAGVLSASEDARGAITAADLVAEEYGHYGVSPAGRLDKDSEGFLILTNDGDYIHNVISPNKHVDKVYFCIVEREISEEDIAAFEKGIKLADGTLCKPAGLERADAESHGEHGFGVLVTIHEGKFHQVKRMFLARDNKVLYLKRIKIGEVSLDEKLEKGEYREMTQQEVDSIIAEKGAN
;
A
#
# COMPACT_ATOMS: atom_id res chain seq x y z
N MET A 1 4.16 -18.86 20.03
CA MET A 1 5.05 -18.59 21.19
C MET A 1 6.13 -17.58 20.82
N ILE A 2 6.14 -16.44 21.47
CA ILE A 2 7.07 -15.32 21.25
C ILE A 2 7.65 -14.87 22.59
N ARG A 3 8.88 -14.35 22.59
CA ARG A 3 9.45 -13.75 23.82
C ARG A 3 8.71 -12.47 24.17
N LEU A 4 8.43 -12.25 25.45
CA LEU A 4 7.72 -11.08 25.97
C LEU A 4 8.38 -9.75 25.56
N ASP A 5 9.72 -9.65 25.62
CA ASP A 5 10.43 -8.44 25.22
C ASP A 5 10.27 -8.14 23.71
N ARG A 6 10.20 -9.18 22.88
CA ARG A 6 9.96 -9.06 21.45
C ARG A 6 8.49 -8.72 21.16
N PHE A 7 7.55 -9.36 21.83
CA PHE A 7 6.13 -9.06 21.70
C PHE A 7 5.84 -7.59 21.96
N LEU A 8 6.26 -7.07 23.13
CA LEU A 8 6.00 -5.68 23.50
C LEU A 8 6.73 -4.66 22.58
N ALA A 9 7.94 -4.99 22.14
CA ALA A 9 8.65 -4.13 21.18
C ALA A 9 7.96 -4.11 19.81
N ASN A 10 7.47 -5.26 19.33
CA ASN A 10 6.72 -5.36 18.08
C ASN A 10 5.40 -4.60 18.13
N MET A 11 4.78 -4.50 19.31
CA MET A 11 3.53 -3.76 19.54
C MET A 11 3.77 -2.27 19.85
N GLY A 12 4.97 -1.76 19.64
CA GLY A 12 5.28 -0.34 19.75
C GLY A 12 5.38 0.21 21.18
N ILE A 13 5.40 -0.65 22.20
CA ILE A 13 5.50 -0.22 23.62
C ILE A 13 6.83 0.46 23.91
N GLY A 14 7.83 0.26 23.09
CA GLY A 14 9.13 0.90 23.16
C GLY A 14 10.24 0.05 22.54
N THR A 15 11.45 0.59 22.53
CA THR A 15 12.63 -0.17 22.11
C THR A 15 12.85 -1.38 23.03
N ARG A 16 13.53 -2.41 22.55
CA ARG A 16 13.84 -3.62 23.37
C ARG A 16 14.51 -3.26 24.72
N LYS A 17 15.31 -2.19 24.77
CA LYS A 17 15.96 -1.73 25.99
C LYS A 17 14.96 -1.11 26.97
N GLU A 18 14.03 -0.30 26.48
CA GLU A 18 12.96 0.32 27.27
C GLU A 18 11.98 -0.74 27.77
N VAL A 19 11.54 -1.63 26.91
CA VAL A 19 10.66 -2.76 27.26
C VAL A 19 11.28 -3.63 28.37
N LYS A 20 12.57 -3.98 28.30
CA LYS A 20 13.24 -4.71 29.38
C LYS A 20 13.21 -3.97 30.72
N LYS A 21 13.41 -2.64 30.72
CA LYS A 21 13.30 -1.82 31.94
C LYS A 21 11.86 -1.83 32.47
N LEU A 22 10.88 -1.70 31.56
CA LEU A 22 9.46 -1.72 31.91
C LEU A 22 9.04 -3.06 32.55
N ILE A 23 9.47 -4.19 31.99
CA ILE A 23 9.23 -5.52 32.56
C ILE A 23 9.89 -5.67 33.92
N SER A 24 11.16 -5.26 34.07
CA SER A 24 11.89 -5.40 35.33
C SER A 24 11.31 -4.51 36.45
N SER A 25 10.64 -3.40 36.14
CA SER A 25 9.94 -2.57 37.10
C SER A 25 8.66 -3.18 37.65
N GLY A 26 8.15 -4.28 37.05
CA GLY A 26 6.91 -4.94 37.43
C GLY A 26 5.65 -4.27 36.84
N ALA A 27 5.80 -3.41 35.86
CA ALA A 27 4.69 -2.73 35.17
C ALA A 27 3.94 -3.63 34.15
N VAL A 28 4.46 -4.84 33.90
CA VAL A 28 3.91 -5.80 32.93
C VAL A 28 3.32 -7.01 33.64
N ASN A 29 2.10 -7.40 33.25
CA ASN A 29 1.47 -8.64 33.72
C ASN A 29 1.20 -9.58 32.55
N ILE A 30 1.24 -10.88 32.83
CA ILE A 30 0.75 -11.96 31.98
C ILE A 30 -0.36 -12.67 32.72
N ASN A 31 -1.55 -12.74 32.15
CA ASN A 31 -2.74 -13.37 32.77
C ASN A 31 -3.01 -12.85 34.20
N GLY A 32 -2.87 -11.52 34.38
CA GLY A 32 -3.08 -10.85 35.67
C GLY A 32 -1.95 -11.00 36.71
N LYS A 33 -0.85 -11.69 36.35
CA LYS A 33 0.29 -11.89 37.27
C LYS A 33 1.48 -11.03 36.83
N PRO A 34 2.10 -10.23 37.73
CA PRO A 34 3.26 -9.43 37.42
C PRO A 34 4.47 -10.30 37.07
N VAL A 35 5.21 -9.88 36.02
CA VAL A 35 6.41 -10.57 35.56
C VAL A 35 7.60 -9.63 35.56
N LYS A 36 8.81 -10.18 35.78
CA LYS A 36 10.08 -9.41 35.78
C LYS A 36 11.12 -9.98 34.81
N ASP A 37 10.90 -11.19 34.30
CA ASP A 37 11.77 -11.82 33.31
C ASP A 37 11.31 -11.47 31.88
N SER A 38 12.12 -10.71 31.17
CA SER A 38 11.85 -10.31 29.80
C SER A 38 11.98 -11.44 28.78
N GLY A 39 12.57 -12.56 29.18
CA GLY A 39 12.79 -13.75 28.33
C GLY A 39 11.63 -14.73 28.32
N ILE A 40 10.62 -14.54 29.15
CA ILE A 40 9.45 -15.43 29.22
C ILE A 40 8.83 -15.59 27.81
N GLN A 41 8.52 -16.84 27.46
CA GLN A 41 7.75 -17.15 26.25
C GLN A 41 6.26 -17.00 26.58
N ILE A 42 5.55 -16.30 25.72
CA ILE A 42 4.09 -16.14 25.80
C ILE A 42 3.43 -16.76 24.57
N ASP A 43 2.20 -17.18 24.75
CA ASP A 43 1.31 -17.51 23.62
C ASP A 43 0.56 -16.26 23.21
N GLU A 44 0.98 -15.67 22.11
CA GLU A 44 0.47 -14.41 21.59
C GLU A 44 -1.04 -14.41 21.27
N ASN A 45 -1.65 -15.61 21.17
CA ASN A 45 -3.08 -15.77 20.87
C ASN A 45 -3.93 -16.07 22.11
N ASN A 46 -3.32 -16.58 23.18
CA ASN A 46 -4.06 -17.06 24.35
C ASN A 46 -3.67 -16.33 25.64
N ASP A 47 -2.45 -15.79 25.73
CA ASP A 47 -2.02 -15.05 26.91
C ASP A 47 -2.46 -13.58 26.85
N SER A 48 -3.08 -13.11 27.92
CA SER A 48 -3.40 -11.67 28.08
C SER A 48 -2.19 -10.94 28.66
N VAL A 49 -1.60 -10.06 27.88
CA VAL A 49 -0.48 -9.19 28.31
C VAL A 49 -1.01 -7.80 28.60
N THR A 50 -0.70 -7.27 29.79
CA THR A 50 -1.03 -5.88 30.13
C THR A 50 0.22 -5.09 30.50
N VAL A 51 0.23 -3.82 30.14
CA VAL A 51 1.27 -2.84 30.50
C VAL A 51 0.60 -1.70 31.26
N MET A 52 1.02 -1.45 32.50
CA MET A 52 0.42 -0.44 33.37
C MET A 52 -1.12 -0.57 33.52
N GLY A 53 -1.64 -1.79 33.37
CA GLY A 53 -3.07 -2.10 33.45
C GLY A 53 -3.81 -2.09 32.12
N GLU A 54 -3.22 -1.61 31.04
CA GLU A 54 -3.80 -1.60 29.70
C GLU A 54 -3.45 -2.89 28.94
N VAL A 55 -4.42 -3.48 28.26
CA VAL A 55 -4.23 -4.69 27.46
C VAL A 55 -3.46 -4.35 26.18
N VAL A 56 -2.41 -5.13 25.90
CA VAL A 56 -1.66 -5.06 24.64
C VAL A 56 -2.19 -6.13 23.69
N GLU A 57 -2.92 -5.70 22.67
CA GLU A 57 -3.42 -6.60 21.63
C GLU A 57 -2.30 -7.05 20.70
N TYR A 58 -2.28 -8.34 20.36
CA TYR A 58 -1.32 -8.86 19.38
C TYR A 58 -1.77 -8.56 17.97
N LYS A 59 -1.02 -7.70 17.31
CA LYS A 59 -1.27 -7.30 15.92
C LYS A 59 0.03 -7.41 15.11
N PRO A 60 0.39 -8.61 14.63
CA PRO A 60 1.68 -8.84 13.97
C PRO A 60 1.80 -8.14 12.62
N PHE A 61 0.68 -7.94 11.92
CA PHE A 61 0.62 -7.28 10.63
C PHE A 61 -0.33 -6.09 10.66
N VAL A 62 0.06 -5.04 9.94
CA VAL A 62 -0.78 -3.89 9.66
C VAL A 62 -0.91 -3.71 8.15
N TYR A 63 -2.06 -3.23 7.72
CA TYR A 63 -2.35 -2.94 6.33
C TYR A 63 -2.97 -1.55 6.25
N LEU A 64 -2.24 -0.61 5.67
CA LEU A 64 -2.66 0.78 5.59
C LEU A 64 -3.04 1.12 4.16
N MET A 65 -4.21 1.70 3.98
CA MET A 65 -4.62 2.39 2.76
C MET A 65 -4.15 3.84 2.87
N MET A 66 -3.32 4.28 1.95
CA MET A 66 -2.85 5.66 1.88
C MET A 66 -3.29 6.32 0.58
N ASN A 67 -3.74 7.56 0.64
CA ASN A 67 -3.85 8.43 -0.53
C ASN A 67 -2.51 9.15 -0.73
N LYS A 68 -1.57 8.47 -1.39
CA LYS A 68 -0.21 8.98 -1.58
C LYS A 68 -0.21 10.31 -2.32
N PRO A 69 0.41 11.36 -1.81
CA PRO A 69 0.55 12.63 -2.52
C PRO A 69 1.66 12.58 -3.58
N ALA A 70 1.62 13.46 -4.55
CA ALA A 70 2.75 13.73 -5.44
C ALA A 70 3.97 14.23 -4.63
N GLY A 71 5.18 13.98 -5.13
CA GLY A 71 6.43 14.39 -4.48
C GLY A 71 7.01 13.38 -3.48
N VAL A 72 6.22 12.40 -3.04
CA VAL A 72 6.61 11.35 -2.06
C VAL A 72 7.02 10.07 -2.79
N LEU A 73 8.08 9.42 -2.32
CA LEU A 73 8.55 8.15 -2.86
C LEU A 73 7.75 6.96 -2.32
N SER A 74 7.38 6.01 -3.18
CA SER A 74 6.86 4.71 -2.76
C SER A 74 8.00 3.80 -2.31
N ALA A 75 8.53 4.05 -1.11
CA ALA A 75 9.65 3.34 -0.51
C ALA A 75 9.50 3.29 1.01
N SER A 76 10.26 2.39 1.65
CA SER A 76 10.37 2.32 3.13
C SER A 76 11.37 3.34 3.65
N GLU A 77 12.44 3.63 2.87
CA GLU A 77 13.50 4.58 3.20
C GLU A 77 14.13 5.14 1.93
N ASP A 78 14.79 6.28 2.01
CA ASP A 78 15.59 6.84 0.91
C ASP A 78 16.94 7.35 1.42
N ALA A 79 18.03 6.78 0.89
CA ALA A 79 19.40 7.15 1.27
C ALA A 79 19.78 8.60 0.91
N ARG A 80 19.00 9.28 0.06
CA ARG A 80 19.23 10.67 -0.36
C ARG A 80 18.37 11.67 0.43
N GLY A 81 17.56 11.17 1.40
CA GLY A 81 16.75 12.01 2.28
C GLY A 81 15.46 12.54 1.63
N ALA A 82 14.98 11.93 0.54
CA ALA A 82 13.66 12.27 0.03
C ALA A 82 12.58 11.63 0.90
N ILE A 83 11.47 12.35 1.11
CA ILE A 83 10.34 11.86 1.90
C ILE A 83 9.74 10.62 1.23
N THR A 84 9.56 9.57 2.02
CA THR A 84 8.96 8.31 1.59
C THR A 84 7.53 8.14 2.13
N ALA A 85 6.79 7.20 1.56
CA ALA A 85 5.45 6.88 2.07
C ALA A 85 5.50 6.28 3.49
N ALA A 86 6.57 5.56 3.84
CA ALA A 86 6.75 5.05 5.20
C ALA A 86 7.03 6.18 6.22
N ASP A 87 7.70 7.27 5.82
CA ASP A 87 7.93 8.42 6.71
C ASP A 87 6.61 9.10 7.10
N LEU A 88 5.61 9.13 6.21
CA LEU A 88 4.30 9.75 6.48
C LEU A 88 3.50 9.01 7.56
N VAL A 89 3.80 7.74 7.80
CA VAL A 89 3.12 6.91 8.81
C VAL A 89 4.04 6.56 9.99
N ALA A 90 5.26 7.11 10.03
CA ALA A 90 6.30 6.67 10.97
C ALA A 90 5.98 6.97 12.43
N GLU A 91 5.26 8.05 12.72
CA GLU A 91 4.88 8.41 14.09
C GLU A 91 4.02 7.31 14.74
N GLU A 92 3.06 6.78 14.00
CA GLU A 92 2.11 5.78 14.50
C GLU A 92 2.54 4.34 14.19
N TYR A 93 3.04 4.08 12.97
CA TYR A 93 3.32 2.73 12.46
C TYR A 93 4.80 2.43 12.21
N GLY A 94 5.71 3.34 12.58
CA GLY A 94 7.14 3.16 12.33
C GLY A 94 7.73 1.90 12.98
N HIS A 95 7.20 1.49 14.14
CA HIS A 95 7.64 0.29 14.84
C HIS A 95 7.31 -1.03 14.08
N TYR A 96 6.36 -1.02 13.15
CA TYR A 96 6.04 -2.16 12.30
C TYR A 96 7.02 -2.33 11.13
N GLY A 97 7.77 -1.29 10.74
CA GLY A 97 8.67 -1.34 9.59
C GLY A 97 7.94 -1.59 8.28
N VAL A 98 6.85 -0.86 8.05
CA VAL A 98 6.00 -1.04 6.87
C VAL A 98 6.72 -0.72 5.56
N SER A 99 6.33 -1.42 4.52
CA SER A 99 6.82 -1.25 3.14
C SER A 99 5.65 -1.15 2.17
N PRO A 100 5.80 -0.45 1.04
CA PRO A 100 4.74 -0.33 0.06
C PRO A 100 4.51 -1.65 -0.70
N ALA A 101 3.24 -2.09 -0.78
CA ALA A 101 2.81 -3.18 -1.64
C ALA A 101 2.59 -2.68 -3.08
N GLY A 102 3.68 -2.58 -3.81
CA GLY A 102 3.75 -1.97 -5.14
C GLY A 102 4.17 -0.51 -5.08
N ARG A 103 4.34 0.09 -6.25
CA ARG A 103 4.89 1.44 -6.37
C ARG A 103 3.99 2.33 -7.21
N LEU A 104 3.98 3.60 -6.86
CA LEU A 104 3.57 4.72 -7.69
C LEU A 104 4.81 5.57 -7.98
N ASP A 105 4.83 6.22 -9.13
CA ASP A 105 5.88 7.17 -9.45
C ASP A 105 5.87 8.33 -8.43
N LYS A 106 6.98 9.06 -8.31
CA LYS A 106 7.08 10.17 -7.37
C LYS A 106 6.01 11.24 -7.59
N ASP A 107 5.70 11.53 -8.85
CA ASP A 107 4.71 12.50 -9.27
C ASP A 107 3.28 11.95 -9.41
N SER A 108 3.08 10.64 -9.25
CA SER A 108 1.77 10.00 -9.27
C SER A 108 1.15 9.93 -7.89
N GLU A 109 -0.16 9.98 -7.84
CA GLU A 109 -0.96 10.06 -6.61
C GLU A 109 -1.83 8.82 -6.39
N GLY A 110 -2.48 8.76 -5.23
CA GLY A 110 -3.61 7.88 -4.94
C GLY A 110 -3.26 6.63 -4.16
N PHE A 111 -4.03 5.58 -4.37
CA PHE A 111 -4.06 4.38 -3.54
C PHE A 111 -2.70 3.68 -3.48
N LEU A 112 -2.06 3.73 -2.34
CA LEU A 112 -0.86 2.96 -2.00
C LEU A 112 -1.14 2.15 -0.74
N ILE A 113 -0.80 0.86 -0.75
CA ILE A 113 -0.87 0.00 0.44
C ILE A 113 0.49 -0.01 1.11
N LEU A 114 0.53 0.20 2.43
CA LEU A 114 1.72 0.02 3.26
C LEU A 114 1.46 -1.12 4.24
N THR A 115 2.38 -2.07 4.34
CA THR A 115 2.27 -3.22 5.25
C THR A 115 3.64 -3.78 5.60
N ASN A 116 3.73 -4.50 6.72
CA ASN A 116 4.89 -5.31 7.12
C ASN A 116 4.72 -6.80 6.75
N ASP A 117 3.64 -7.17 6.05
CA ASP A 117 3.41 -8.53 5.55
C ASP A 117 4.05 -8.72 4.16
N GLY A 118 5.23 -9.37 4.14
CA GLY A 118 5.97 -9.63 2.90
C GLY A 118 5.25 -10.54 1.92
N ASP A 119 4.49 -11.52 2.42
CA ASP A 119 3.72 -12.45 1.57
C ASP A 119 2.55 -11.73 0.91
N TYR A 120 1.88 -10.85 1.64
CA TYR A 120 0.84 -9.99 1.09
C TYR A 120 1.40 -9.05 0.01
N ILE A 121 2.53 -8.38 0.28
CA ILE A 121 3.21 -7.54 -0.71
C ILE A 121 3.45 -8.34 -1.98
N HIS A 122 4.05 -9.53 -1.87
CA HIS A 122 4.31 -10.39 -3.02
C HIS A 122 3.04 -10.73 -3.81
N ASN A 123 1.94 -11.05 -3.14
CA ASN A 123 0.66 -11.37 -3.78
C ASN A 123 0.09 -10.16 -4.54
N VAL A 124 0.14 -8.95 -3.98
CA VAL A 124 -0.38 -7.71 -4.61
C VAL A 124 0.42 -7.32 -5.85
N ILE A 125 1.76 -7.48 -5.82
CA ILE A 125 2.64 -7.04 -6.91
C ILE A 125 2.86 -8.09 -7.99
N SER A 126 2.62 -9.37 -7.69
CA SER A 126 2.91 -10.49 -8.60
C SER A 126 2.06 -10.42 -9.86
N PRO A 127 2.68 -10.39 -11.07
CA PRO A 127 1.94 -10.39 -12.33
C PRO A 127 1.10 -11.65 -12.57
N ASN A 128 1.39 -12.75 -11.85
CA ASN A 128 0.68 -14.02 -11.96
C ASN A 128 -0.63 -14.04 -11.14
N LYS A 129 -0.78 -13.15 -10.18
CA LYS A 129 -2.00 -13.03 -9.35
C LYS A 129 -3.06 -12.14 -10.00
N HIS A 130 -2.73 -11.46 -11.11
CA HIS A 130 -3.66 -10.64 -11.90
C HIS A 130 -4.47 -9.63 -11.08
N VAL A 131 -3.87 -9.06 -10.01
CA VAL A 131 -4.52 -8.00 -9.23
C VAL A 131 -4.60 -6.74 -10.07
N ASP A 132 -5.82 -6.33 -10.39
CA ASP A 132 -6.09 -5.13 -11.19
C ASP A 132 -5.65 -3.87 -10.47
N LYS A 133 -5.13 -2.90 -11.22
CA LYS A 133 -4.86 -1.54 -10.76
C LYS A 133 -5.58 -0.61 -11.71
N VAL A 134 -6.53 0.16 -11.18
CA VAL A 134 -7.27 1.15 -11.97
C VAL A 134 -6.71 2.53 -11.68
N TYR A 135 -6.41 3.23 -12.75
CA TYR A 135 -5.88 4.58 -12.69
C TYR A 135 -6.85 5.54 -13.37
N PHE A 136 -7.14 6.64 -12.69
CA PHE A 136 -7.70 7.82 -13.32
C PHE A 136 -6.56 8.66 -13.87
N CYS A 137 -6.68 9.06 -15.15
CA CYS A 137 -5.69 9.89 -15.82
C CYS A 137 -6.36 11.08 -16.49
N ILE A 138 -5.66 12.21 -16.54
CA ILE A 138 -5.93 13.29 -17.48
C ILE A 138 -4.89 13.22 -18.58
N VAL A 139 -5.34 13.17 -19.82
CA VAL A 139 -4.48 13.07 -21.00
C VAL A 139 -4.64 14.30 -21.90
N GLU A 140 -3.58 14.66 -22.63
CA GLU A 140 -3.53 15.87 -23.44
C GLU A 140 -4.50 15.83 -24.64
N ARG A 141 -4.67 14.65 -25.25
CA ARG A 141 -5.51 14.41 -26.43
C ARG A 141 -6.66 13.46 -26.07
N GLU A 142 -7.84 13.72 -26.60
CA GLU A 142 -8.96 12.77 -26.50
C GLU A 142 -8.59 11.41 -27.10
N ILE A 143 -9.00 10.33 -26.41
CA ILE A 143 -8.76 8.96 -26.90
C ILE A 143 -9.73 8.57 -28.00
N SER A 144 -9.21 7.90 -29.02
CA SER A 144 -10.00 7.32 -30.12
C SER A 144 -10.37 5.87 -29.86
N GLU A 145 -11.28 5.32 -30.66
CA GLU A 145 -11.60 3.87 -30.63
C GLU A 145 -10.38 3.00 -30.98
N GLU A 146 -9.46 3.53 -31.81
CA GLU A 146 -8.20 2.87 -32.15
C GLU A 146 -7.24 2.83 -30.94
N ASP A 147 -7.25 3.86 -30.08
CA ASP A 147 -6.48 3.85 -28.83
C ASP A 147 -7.01 2.78 -27.89
N ILE A 148 -8.33 2.69 -27.72
CA ILE A 148 -8.98 1.66 -26.89
C ILE A 148 -8.62 0.26 -27.42
N ALA A 149 -8.82 0.01 -28.70
CA ALA A 149 -8.48 -1.29 -29.33
C ALA A 149 -6.98 -1.63 -29.25
N ALA A 150 -6.11 -0.62 -29.25
CA ALA A 150 -4.67 -0.83 -29.07
C ALA A 150 -4.32 -1.24 -27.65
N PHE A 151 -4.93 -0.60 -26.64
CA PHE A 151 -4.74 -0.98 -25.24
C PHE A 151 -5.22 -2.41 -24.96
N GLU A 152 -6.37 -2.80 -25.48
CA GLU A 152 -6.92 -4.16 -25.36
C GLU A 152 -6.01 -5.23 -25.97
N LYS A 153 -5.26 -4.92 -27.02
CA LYS A 153 -4.29 -5.83 -27.65
C LYS A 153 -2.93 -5.84 -26.95
N GLY A 154 -2.67 -4.86 -26.13
CA GLY A 154 -1.36 -4.61 -25.53
C GLY A 154 -0.48 -3.67 -26.36
N ILE A 155 0.15 -2.72 -25.70
CA ILE A 155 0.95 -1.65 -26.29
C ILE A 155 2.43 -2.06 -26.33
N LYS A 156 3.06 -1.91 -27.51
CA LYS A 156 4.50 -2.02 -27.64
C LYS A 156 5.14 -0.66 -27.33
N LEU A 157 5.96 -0.61 -26.32
CA LEU A 157 6.66 0.60 -25.88
C LEU A 157 7.86 0.90 -26.79
N ALA A 158 8.39 2.13 -26.71
CA ALA A 158 9.50 2.59 -27.56
C ALA A 158 10.80 1.76 -27.39
N ASP A 159 11.01 1.15 -26.21
CA ASP A 159 12.15 0.26 -25.97
C ASP A 159 11.91 -1.19 -26.45
N GLY A 160 10.81 -1.43 -27.15
CA GLY A 160 10.42 -2.76 -27.64
C GLY A 160 9.66 -3.62 -26.62
N THR A 161 9.51 -3.18 -25.37
CA THR A 161 8.76 -3.91 -24.35
C THR A 161 7.29 -4.00 -24.74
N LEU A 162 6.72 -5.20 -24.75
CA LEU A 162 5.29 -5.43 -24.94
C LEU A 162 4.57 -5.38 -23.58
N CYS A 163 3.59 -4.46 -23.44
CA CYS A 163 2.67 -4.46 -22.32
C CYS A 163 1.56 -5.51 -22.52
N LYS A 164 1.09 -6.09 -21.41
CA LYS A 164 -0.10 -6.96 -21.45
C LYS A 164 -1.33 -6.15 -21.89
N PRO A 165 -2.41 -6.82 -22.36
CA PRO A 165 -3.71 -6.21 -22.56
C PRO A 165 -4.14 -5.35 -21.36
N ALA A 166 -4.75 -4.20 -21.65
CA ALA A 166 -5.17 -3.23 -20.65
C ALA A 166 -6.53 -2.65 -21.04
N GLY A 167 -7.36 -2.34 -20.03
CA GLY A 167 -8.61 -1.58 -20.24
C GLY A 167 -8.31 -0.09 -20.43
N LEU A 168 -9.03 0.57 -21.33
CA LEU A 168 -9.01 2.01 -21.51
C LEU A 168 -10.45 2.51 -21.75
N GLU A 169 -10.92 3.41 -20.90
CA GLU A 169 -12.29 3.94 -20.95
C GLU A 169 -12.27 5.47 -20.81
N ARG A 170 -13.25 6.15 -21.42
CA ARG A 170 -13.46 7.58 -21.20
C ARG A 170 -14.01 7.83 -19.81
N ALA A 171 -13.56 8.89 -19.18
CA ALA A 171 -14.04 9.33 -17.87
C ALA A 171 -14.23 10.86 -17.86
N ASP A 172 -15.03 11.33 -16.91
CA ASP A 172 -15.24 12.76 -16.71
C ASP A 172 -13.99 13.39 -16.08
N ALA A 173 -13.47 14.46 -16.69
CA ALA A 173 -12.33 15.24 -16.23
C ALA A 173 -12.72 16.47 -15.40
N GLU A 174 -14.00 16.88 -15.39
CA GLU A 174 -14.44 18.16 -14.83
C GLU A 174 -14.10 18.31 -13.33
N SER A 175 -14.05 17.22 -12.59
CA SER A 175 -13.77 17.22 -11.15
C SER A 175 -12.32 17.55 -10.78
N HIS A 176 -11.38 17.63 -11.73
CA HIS A 176 -9.94 17.74 -11.44
C HIS A 176 -9.31 19.07 -11.87
N GLY A 177 -10.09 19.98 -12.49
CA GLY A 177 -9.66 21.36 -12.78
C GLY A 177 -8.50 21.50 -13.78
N GLU A 178 -8.08 20.45 -14.44
CA GLU A 178 -7.01 20.45 -15.42
C GLU A 178 -7.57 20.46 -16.85
N HIS A 179 -6.88 21.17 -17.74
CA HIS A 179 -7.20 21.11 -19.16
C HIS A 179 -6.74 19.77 -19.74
N GLY A 180 -7.67 18.97 -20.24
CA GLY A 180 -7.41 17.66 -20.83
C GLY A 180 -8.62 16.76 -20.81
N PHE A 181 -8.41 15.48 -21.14
CA PHE A 181 -9.47 14.48 -21.26
C PHE A 181 -9.30 13.42 -20.18
N GLY A 182 -10.38 13.17 -19.42
CA GLY A 182 -10.42 12.15 -18.39
C GLY A 182 -10.50 10.74 -18.98
N VAL A 183 -9.69 9.82 -18.45
CA VAL A 183 -9.74 8.41 -18.82
C VAL A 183 -9.48 7.51 -17.64
N LEU A 184 -10.03 6.28 -17.67
CA LEU A 184 -9.70 5.20 -16.77
C LEU A 184 -8.81 4.17 -17.48
N VAL A 185 -7.75 3.76 -16.81
CA VAL A 185 -6.83 2.72 -17.32
C VAL A 185 -6.77 1.58 -16.32
N THR A 186 -7.05 0.36 -16.77
CA THR A 186 -6.92 -0.86 -15.96
C THR A 186 -5.76 -1.70 -16.45
N ILE A 187 -4.78 -1.97 -15.57
CA ILE A 187 -3.63 -2.84 -15.85
C ILE A 187 -3.47 -3.92 -14.80
N HIS A 188 -2.87 -5.07 -15.17
CA HIS A 188 -2.62 -6.23 -14.31
C HIS A 188 -1.12 -6.44 -14.01
N GLU A 189 -0.28 -5.52 -14.42
CA GLU A 189 1.17 -5.54 -14.25
C GLU A 189 1.68 -4.16 -13.83
N GLY A 190 2.97 -4.01 -13.56
CA GLY A 190 3.54 -2.73 -13.12
C GLY A 190 4.95 -2.53 -13.65
N LYS A 191 5.09 -2.24 -14.95
CA LYS A 191 6.38 -1.85 -15.53
C LYS A 191 6.71 -0.40 -15.18
N PHE A 192 7.99 -0.05 -15.29
CA PHE A 192 8.47 1.31 -15.03
C PHE A 192 7.72 2.35 -15.88
N HIS A 193 7.05 3.30 -15.22
CA HIS A 193 6.22 4.37 -15.80
C HIS A 193 5.22 3.84 -16.85
N GLN A 194 4.61 2.66 -16.63
CA GLN A 194 3.91 1.91 -17.66
C GLN A 194 2.79 2.72 -18.29
N VAL A 195 1.85 3.26 -17.52
CA VAL A 195 0.69 3.99 -18.02
C VAL A 195 1.14 5.19 -18.86
N LYS A 196 2.07 6.00 -18.36
CA LYS A 196 2.62 7.16 -19.08
C LYS A 196 3.25 6.77 -20.42
N ARG A 197 4.02 5.68 -20.41
CA ARG A 197 4.71 5.18 -21.63
C ARG A 197 3.74 4.55 -22.63
N MET A 198 2.63 3.95 -22.16
CA MET A 198 1.60 3.42 -23.04
C MET A 198 0.91 4.55 -23.82
N PHE A 199 0.54 5.65 -23.15
CA PHE A 199 0.00 6.82 -23.84
C PHE A 199 1.01 7.48 -24.77
N LEU A 200 2.27 7.59 -24.34
CA LEU A 200 3.32 8.14 -25.20
C LEU A 200 3.51 7.32 -26.49
N ALA A 201 3.37 6.01 -26.43
CA ALA A 201 3.41 5.12 -27.61
C ALA A 201 2.18 5.30 -28.55
N ARG A 202 1.17 6.04 -28.11
CA ARG A 202 -0.02 6.44 -28.86
C ARG A 202 -0.04 7.94 -29.19
N ASP A 203 1.12 8.59 -29.18
CA ASP A 203 1.27 10.03 -29.42
C ASP A 203 0.34 10.88 -28.52
N ASN A 204 0.19 10.45 -27.25
CA ASN A 204 -0.57 11.15 -26.24
C ASN A 204 0.26 11.29 -24.95
N LYS A 205 -0.08 12.23 -24.11
CA LYS A 205 0.66 12.54 -22.89
C LYS A 205 -0.27 12.48 -21.68
N VAL A 206 0.19 11.84 -20.61
CA VAL A 206 -0.48 11.86 -19.30
C VAL A 206 -0.07 13.14 -18.58
N LEU A 207 -1.04 13.98 -18.25
CA LEU A 207 -0.88 15.24 -17.51
C LEU A 207 -1.06 15.02 -16.01
N TYR A 208 -1.99 14.11 -15.63
CA TYR A 208 -2.28 13.72 -14.25
C TYR A 208 -2.49 12.22 -14.15
N LEU A 209 -2.04 11.61 -13.04
CA LEU A 209 -2.15 10.16 -12.81
C LEU A 209 -2.43 9.88 -11.34
N LYS A 210 -3.59 9.26 -11.07
CA LYS A 210 -4.00 8.83 -9.74
C LYS A 210 -4.47 7.38 -9.76
N ARG A 211 -3.88 6.51 -8.94
CA ARG A 211 -4.42 5.16 -8.75
C ARG A 211 -5.62 5.22 -7.82
N ILE A 212 -6.78 4.80 -8.30
CA ILE A 212 -8.05 4.89 -7.58
C ILE A 212 -8.56 3.54 -7.07
N LYS A 213 -8.03 2.40 -7.59
CA LYS A 213 -8.49 1.07 -7.19
C LYS A 213 -7.35 0.05 -7.28
N ILE A 214 -7.32 -0.91 -6.36
CA ILE A 214 -6.45 -2.11 -6.37
C ILE A 214 -7.33 -3.32 -6.09
N GLY A 215 -7.32 -4.33 -6.98
CA GLY A 215 -8.27 -5.43 -6.92
C GLY A 215 -9.71 -4.93 -6.93
N GLU A 216 -10.51 -5.35 -5.97
CA GLU A 216 -11.90 -4.89 -5.83
C GLU A 216 -12.04 -3.69 -4.87
N VAL A 217 -10.96 -3.23 -4.24
CA VAL A 217 -11.00 -2.15 -3.25
C VAL A 217 -10.69 -0.81 -3.88
N SER A 218 -11.59 0.15 -3.73
CA SER A 218 -11.39 1.54 -4.13
C SER A 218 -10.68 2.34 -3.03
N LEU A 219 -9.92 3.36 -3.42
CA LEU A 219 -9.40 4.35 -2.49
C LEU A 219 -10.57 5.02 -1.76
N ASP A 220 -10.45 5.15 -0.46
CA ASP A 220 -11.44 5.85 0.37
C ASP A 220 -11.44 7.34 0.00
N GLU A 221 -12.58 7.84 -0.48
CA GLU A 221 -12.74 9.23 -0.94
C GLU A 221 -12.60 10.25 0.20
N LYS A 222 -12.72 9.81 1.45
CA LYS A 222 -12.56 10.67 2.63
C LYS A 222 -11.09 10.95 2.95
N LEU A 223 -10.16 10.14 2.44
CA LEU A 223 -8.74 10.35 2.66
C LEU A 223 -8.23 11.50 1.78
N GLU A 224 -7.82 12.58 2.42
CA GLU A 224 -7.10 13.65 1.73
C GLU A 224 -5.69 13.19 1.31
N LYS A 225 -5.02 13.98 0.47
CA LYS A 225 -3.64 13.68 0.02
C LYS A 225 -2.68 13.62 1.20
N GLY A 226 -2.01 12.49 1.37
CA GLY A 226 -1.10 12.21 2.49
C GLY A 226 -1.75 11.49 3.66
N GLU A 227 -3.07 11.44 3.71
CA GLU A 227 -3.78 10.71 4.76
C GLU A 227 -3.80 9.20 4.50
N TYR A 228 -3.99 8.47 5.58
CA TYR A 228 -4.07 7.02 5.59
C TYR A 228 -5.03 6.53 6.66
N ARG A 229 -5.49 5.31 6.52
CA ARG A 229 -6.20 4.55 7.55
C ARG A 229 -5.82 3.08 7.49
N GLU A 230 -6.10 2.36 8.55
CA GLU A 230 -6.06 0.91 8.49
C GLU A 230 -7.15 0.37 7.55
N MET A 231 -6.80 -0.68 6.84
CA MET A 231 -7.72 -1.45 6.03
C MET A 231 -8.49 -2.44 6.91
N THR A 232 -9.75 -2.65 6.60
CA THR A 232 -10.52 -3.74 7.19
C THR A 232 -10.01 -5.09 6.67
N GLN A 233 -10.23 -6.17 7.44
CA GLN A 233 -9.86 -7.51 7.00
C GLN A 233 -10.54 -7.89 5.68
N GLN A 234 -11.80 -7.47 5.47
CA GLN A 234 -12.51 -7.70 4.22
C GLN A 234 -11.83 -7.01 3.02
N GLU A 235 -11.32 -5.78 3.18
CA GLU A 235 -10.56 -5.09 2.14
C GLU A 235 -9.24 -5.81 1.85
N VAL A 236 -8.52 -6.23 2.88
CA VAL A 236 -7.26 -6.98 2.75
C VAL A 236 -7.48 -8.27 1.96
N ASP A 237 -8.48 -9.07 2.34
CA ASP A 237 -8.77 -10.35 1.70
C ASP A 237 -9.26 -10.18 0.26
N SER A 238 -10.10 -9.18 -0.01
CA SER A 238 -10.67 -8.96 -1.36
C SER A 238 -9.65 -8.48 -2.39
N ILE A 239 -8.53 -7.86 -1.99
CA ILE A 239 -7.47 -7.47 -2.93
C ILE A 239 -6.73 -8.68 -3.51
N ILE A 240 -6.49 -9.70 -2.68
CA ILE A 240 -5.73 -10.90 -3.07
C ILE A 240 -6.62 -12.10 -3.41
N ALA A 241 -7.94 -11.96 -3.26
CA ALA A 241 -8.88 -13.01 -3.64
C ALA A 241 -8.68 -13.36 -5.12
N GLU A 242 -8.53 -14.65 -5.42
CA GLU A 242 -8.48 -15.11 -6.80
C GLU A 242 -9.82 -14.77 -7.48
N LYS A 243 -9.75 -14.06 -8.61
CA LYS A 243 -10.93 -13.89 -9.46
C LYS A 243 -11.38 -15.30 -9.84
N GLY A 244 -12.54 -15.73 -9.33
CA GLY A 244 -13.08 -17.03 -9.62
C GLY A 244 -12.99 -17.29 -11.12
N ALA A 245 -12.43 -18.45 -11.48
CA ALA A 245 -12.46 -18.94 -12.85
C ALA A 245 -13.94 -19.19 -13.19
N ASN A 246 -14.55 -18.22 -13.88
CA ASN A 246 -15.80 -18.44 -14.60
C ASN A 246 -15.49 -18.86 -16.02
#